data_86aa33d4af5cee59cd2feb0c33929730
#
_entry.id   86aa33d4af5cee59cd2feb0c33929730
#
_cell.length_a   1.000
_cell.length_b   1.000
_cell.length_c   1.000
_cell.angle_alpha   90.00
_cell.angle_beta   90.00
_cell.angle_gamma   90.00
#
_symmetry.space_group_name_H-M   'P 1'
#
loop_
_entity.id
_entity.type
_entity.pdbx_description
1 polymer ?
#
loop_
_entity_poly.entity_id
_entity_poly.type
_entity_poly.pdbx_seq_one_letter_code
_entity_poly.pdbx_strand_id
1 'polypeptide(L)'
;RRLTDSQLTVTLNPDTYVYDGNEKKPTVTVTYDGQILTENTSYKLTYANNKDAGTASVTIDGINSLHGQIVKNFTIQKANQNAPTGLTPTAETIDGKNDGQIANLATTMEYSVDQTSWTACTGTTLTQLSDGDYYVRYKETNNYYASPSTKVVVAKGVAPSTTGEQTTTEGTTTTENQTTGEQATTQQTFVEQPDGATTQAGAPKTTETSKKTDKAVSTGDAYPIAIMITLML
;
A
#
# COMPACT_ATOMS: atom_id res chain seq x y z
N ARG A 1 -35.80 -42.55 10.62
CA ARG A 1 -35.16 -41.40 11.32
C ARG A 1 -35.33 -40.15 10.51
N ARG A 2 -35.55 -39.02 11.15
CA ARG A 2 -35.65 -37.74 10.47
C ARG A 2 -34.52 -36.81 10.89
N LEU A 3 -34.05 -35.99 9.95
CA LEU A 3 -33.04 -34.94 10.22
C LEU A 3 -33.53 -33.89 11.23
N THR A 4 -34.83 -33.79 11.46
CA THR A 4 -35.44 -32.89 12.45
C THR A 4 -35.64 -33.51 13.83
N ASP A 5 -35.20 -34.76 14.04
CA ASP A 5 -35.33 -35.44 15.34
C ASP A 5 -34.42 -34.75 16.37
N SER A 6 -34.86 -34.63 17.62
CA SER A 6 -34.12 -33.97 18.71
C SER A 6 -32.81 -34.67 19.10
N GLN A 7 -32.69 -35.95 18.73
CA GLN A 7 -31.48 -36.76 18.95
C GLN A 7 -30.42 -36.57 17.86
N LEU A 8 -30.72 -35.79 16.80
CA LEU A 8 -29.80 -35.55 15.71
C LEU A 8 -29.11 -34.22 15.90
N THR A 9 -27.80 -34.23 15.84
CA THR A 9 -26.96 -33.01 15.85
C THR A 9 -26.15 -32.90 14.59
N VAL A 10 -25.98 -31.67 14.11
CA VAL A 10 -25.14 -31.34 12.96
C VAL A 10 -24.18 -30.21 13.36
N THR A 11 -22.88 -30.47 13.27
CA THR A 11 -21.83 -29.50 13.54
C THR A 11 -20.99 -29.24 12.29
N LEU A 12 -20.55 -28.02 12.14
CA LEU A 12 -19.61 -27.60 11.11
C LEU A 12 -18.28 -27.22 11.73
N ASN A 13 -17.17 -27.66 11.12
CA ASN A 13 -15.84 -27.30 11.59
C ASN A 13 -14.85 -27.09 10.42
N PRO A 14 -14.29 -25.89 10.25
CA PRO A 14 -14.68 -24.65 10.90
C PRO A 14 -16.03 -24.14 10.33
N ASP A 15 -16.71 -23.26 11.05
CA ASP A 15 -17.92 -22.58 10.61
C ASP A 15 -17.67 -21.17 10.07
N THR A 16 -16.40 -20.75 10.08
CA THR A 16 -15.95 -19.45 9.59
C THR A 16 -14.63 -19.61 8.82
N TYR A 17 -14.56 -18.95 7.67
CA TYR A 17 -13.42 -18.90 6.77
C TYR A 17 -13.08 -17.46 6.42
N VAL A 18 -11.90 -17.24 5.86
CA VAL A 18 -11.54 -16.02 5.16
C VAL A 18 -11.49 -16.32 3.66
N TYR A 19 -11.93 -15.38 2.85
CA TYR A 19 -11.86 -15.48 1.40
C TYR A 19 -10.43 -15.66 0.90
N ASP A 20 -10.22 -16.60 -0.01
CA ASP A 20 -8.95 -16.87 -0.68
C ASP A 20 -9.11 -17.27 -2.16
N GLY A 21 -10.32 -17.08 -2.70
CA GLY A 21 -10.64 -17.42 -4.08
C GLY A 21 -11.02 -18.89 -4.31
N ASN A 22 -10.97 -19.74 -3.27
CA ASN A 22 -11.31 -21.16 -3.35
C ASN A 22 -12.65 -21.45 -2.67
N GLU A 23 -13.30 -22.53 -3.10
CA GLU A 23 -14.50 -23.03 -2.42
C GLU A 23 -14.18 -23.44 -0.99
N LYS A 24 -15.07 -23.12 -0.07
CA LYS A 24 -15.04 -23.50 1.33
C LYS A 24 -16.01 -24.64 1.59
N LYS A 25 -15.51 -25.71 2.19
CA LYS A 25 -16.28 -26.90 2.53
C LYS A 25 -15.94 -27.32 3.96
N PRO A 26 -16.69 -26.84 4.96
CA PRO A 26 -16.50 -27.27 6.35
C PRO A 26 -16.67 -28.78 6.47
N THR A 27 -15.94 -29.37 7.40
CA THR A 27 -16.21 -30.73 7.83
C THR A 27 -17.58 -30.77 8.51
N VAL A 28 -18.49 -31.58 8.00
CA VAL A 28 -19.83 -31.76 8.53
C VAL A 28 -19.87 -33.05 9.36
N THR A 29 -20.16 -32.94 10.64
CA THR A 29 -20.39 -34.10 11.48
C THR A 29 -21.86 -34.19 11.82
N VAL A 30 -22.49 -35.30 11.45
CA VAL A 30 -23.89 -35.61 11.74
C VAL A 30 -23.91 -36.77 12.74
N THR A 31 -24.56 -36.58 13.89
CA THR A 31 -24.72 -37.62 14.88
C THR A 31 -26.22 -37.87 15.17
N TYR A 32 -26.56 -39.10 15.45
CA TYR A 32 -27.89 -39.50 15.90
C TYR A 32 -27.73 -40.39 17.13
N ASP A 33 -28.33 -39.98 18.24
CA ASP A 33 -28.23 -40.66 19.52
C ASP A 33 -26.77 -40.96 19.91
N GLY A 34 -25.89 -39.96 19.71
CA GLY A 34 -24.46 -40.05 20.00
C GLY A 34 -23.64 -40.85 18.97
N GLN A 35 -24.25 -41.49 17.97
CA GLN A 35 -23.55 -42.23 16.92
C GLN A 35 -23.29 -41.38 15.70
N ILE A 36 -22.05 -41.36 15.20
CA ILE A 36 -21.67 -40.63 13.96
C ILE A 36 -22.30 -41.35 12.77
N LEU A 37 -22.99 -40.58 11.93
CA LEU A 37 -23.56 -41.06 10.65
C LEU A 37 -22.54 -40.84 9.54
N THR A 38 -22.54 -41.75 8.53
CA THR A 38 -21.58 -41.72 7.42
C THR A 38 -22.16 -41.03 6.21
N GLU A 39 -21.42 -40.07 5.64
CA GLU A 39 -21.75 -39.44 4.36
C GLU A 39 -21.82 -40.47 3.23
N ASN A 40 -22.68 -40.25 2.25
CA ASN A 40 -23.03 -41.15 1.15
C ASN A 40 -23.65 -42.48 1.54
N THR A 41 -23.81 -42.75 2.86
CA THR A 41 -24.57 -43.88 3.40
C THR A 41 -25.85 -43.44 4.07
N SER A 42 -25.77 -42.39 4.89
CA SER A 42 -26.92 -41.87 5.64
C SER A 42 -27.38 -40.51 5.11
N TYR A 43 -26.51 -39.73 4.57
CA TYR A 43 -26.81 -38.39 4.04
C TYR A 43 -25.87 -38.02 2.89
N LYS A 44 -26.24 -36.96 2.14
CA LYS A 44 -25.40 -36.28 1.14
C LYS A 44 -25.24 -34.81 1.48
N LEU A 45 -24.17 -34.20 1.03
CA LEU A 45 -23.88 -32.77 1.21
C LEU A 45 -23.95 -32.03 -0.12
N THR A 46 -24.58 -30.84 -0.09
CA THR A 46 -24.60 -29.89 -1.20
C THR A 46 -24.27 -28.52 -0.66
N TYR A 47 -23.29 -27.84 -1.27
CA TYR A 47 -22.84 -26.52 -0.85
C TYR A 47 -23.38 -25.43 -1.79
N ALA A 48 -23.68 -24.26 -1.23
CA ALA A 48 -24.11 -23.10 -2.01
C ALA A 48 -23.43 -21.83 -1.47
N ASN A 49 -23.12 -20.89 -2.39
CA ASN A 49 -22.46 -19.60 -2.11
C ASN A 49 -21.15 -19.74 -1.34
N ASN A 50 -20.47 -20.86 -1.50
CA ASN A 50 -19.34 -21.28 -0.67
C ASN A 50 -17.96 -20.84 -1.23
N LYS A 51 -17.94 -19.80 -2.08
CA LYS A 51 -16.70 -19.27 -2.67
C LYS A 51 -16.45 -17.83 -2.28
N ASP A 52 -17.44 -16.95 -2.48
CA ASP A 52 -17.30 -15.53 -2.22
C ASP A 52 -17.58 -15.18 -0.76
N ALA A 53 -17.08 -14.04 -0.30
CA ALA A 53 -17.32 -13.56 1.04
C ALA A 53 -18.81 -13.29 1.26
N GLY A 54 -19.32 -13.72 2.41
CA GLY A 54 -20.72 -13.64 2.77
C GLY A 54 -21.18 -14.86 3.55
N THR A 55 -22.48 -15.11 3.53
CA THR A 55 -23.10 -16.30 4.13
C THR A 55 -23.17 -17.40 3.09
N ALA A 56 -22.47 -18.48 3.36
CA ALA A 56 -22.53 -19.73 2.61
C ALA A 56 -23.40 -20.74 3.34
N SER A 57 -23.80 -21.80 2.66
CA SER A 57 -24.60 -22.86 3.26
C SER A 57 -24.15 -24.24 2.81
N VAL A 58 -24.40 -25.21 3.66
CA VAL A 58 -24.36 -26.62 3.35
C VAL A 58 -25.72 -27.22 3.65
N THR A 59 -26.25 -27.93 2.68
CA THR A 59 -27.48 -28.70 2.78
C THR A 59 -27.12 -30.16 3.05
N ILE A 60 -27.71 -30.72 4.12
CA ILE A 60 -27.57 -32.12 4.50
C ILE A 60 -28.91 -32.80 4.08
N ASP A 61 -28.84 -33.64 3.06
CA ASP A 61 -29.95 -34.41 2.56
C ASP A 61 -29.89 -35.84 3.09
N GLY A 62 -30.86 -36.25 3.90
CA GLY A 62 -30.96 -37.61 4.39
C GLY A 62 -31.27 -38.60 3.28
N ILE A 63 -30.60 -39.73 3.28
CA ILE A 63 -30.79 -40.83 2.32
C ILE A 63 -30.99 -42.16 3.05
N ASN A 64 -31.49 -43.14 2.35
CA ASN A 64 -31.77 -44.48 2.86
C ASN A 64 -32.72 -44.43 4.09
N SER A 65 -32.25 -44.77 5.28
CA SER A 65 -33.05 -44.77 6.51
C SER A 65 -33.13 -43.42 7.21
N LEU A 66 -32.46 -42.39 6.71
CA LEU A 66 -32.54 -41.03 7.20
C LEU A 66 -33.28 -40.15 6.17
N HIS A 67 -34.29 -39.41 6.63
CA HIS A 67 -35.15 -38.63 5.75
C HIS A 67 -35.17 -37.16 6.14
N GLY A 68 -35.44 -36.29 5.15
CA GLY A 68 -35.53 -34.85 5.32
C GLY A 68 -34.26 -34.12 4.95
N GLN A 69 -34.24 -32.84 5.22
CA GLN A 69 -33.18 -31.94 4.84
C GLN A 69 -32.92 -30.97 5.99
N ILE A 70 -31.66 -30.64 6.21
CA ILE A 70 -31.22 -29.56 7.09
C ILE A 70 -30.25 -28.65 6.31
N VAL A 71 -30.46 -27.35 6.46
CA VAL A 71 -29.49 -26.35 5.96
C VAL A 71 -28.76 -25.74 7.12
N LYS A 72 -27.42 -25.73 7.05
CA LYS A 72 -26.52 -25.04 7.99
C LYS A 72 -25.75 -23.96 7.26
N ASN A 73 -25.75 -22.78 7.86
CA ASN A 73 -24.98 -21.65 7.33
C ASN A 73 -23.57 -21.62 7.96
N PHE A 74 -22.62 -21.11 7.20
CA PHE A 74 -21.29 -20.77 7.65
C PHE A 74 -20.85 -19.45 7.00
N THR A 75 -19.83 -18.81 7.55
CA THR A 75 -19.41 -17.47 7.12
C THR A 75 -18.10 -17.53 6.35
N ILE A 76 -18.04 -16.80 5.25
CA ILE A 76 -16.78 -16.47 4.56
C ILE A 76 -16.55 -14.97 4.74
N GLN A 77 -15.55 -14.60 5.54
CA GLN A 77 -15.18 -13.22 5.81
C GLN A 77 -14.41 -12.65 4.63
N LYS A 78 -14.49 -11.33 4.41
CA LYS A 78 -13.62 -10.64 3.47
C LYS A 78 -12.16 -10.83 3.86
N ALA A 79 -11.30 -10.91 2.86
CA ALA A 79 -9.85 -10.91 3.05
C ALA A 79 -9.29 -9.48 3.15
N ASN A 80 -8.16 -9.33 3.80
CA ASN A 80 -7.40 -8.10 3.79
C ASN A 80 -6.59 -7.98 2.49
N GLN A 81 -6.30 -6.75 2.08
CA GLN A 81 -5.41 -6.42 0.97
C GLN A 81 -4.19 -5.68 1.52
N ASN A 82 -3.04 -5.84 0.86
CA ASN A 82 -1.87 -5.02 1.14
C ASN A 82 -2.04 -3.63 0.53
N ALA A 83 -1.38 -2.62 1.12
CA ALA A 83 -1.35 -1.28 0.55
C ALA A 83 -0.73 -1.27 -0.86
N PRO A 84 -1.16 -0.38 -1.77
CA PRO A 84 -0.55 -0.23 -3.07
C PRO A 84 0.94 0.13 -2.97
N THR A 85 1.75 -0.39 -3.90
CA THR A 85 3.18 -0.09 -4.02
C THR A 85 3.52 0.38 -5.43
N GLY A 86 4.70 0.99 -5.62
CA GLY A 86 5.17 1.40 -6.93
C GLY A 86 4.49 2.65 -7.50
N LEU A 87 3.72 3.38 -6.70
CA LEU A 87 3.11 4.65 -7.10
C LEU A 87 4.22 5.69 -7.35
N THR A 88 4.12 6.42 -8.47
CA THR A 88 5.15 7.37 -8.89
C THR A 88 4.57 8.78 -8.97
N PRO A 89 4.92 9.68 -8.04
CA PRO A 89 4.53 11.09 -8.13
C PRO A 89 5.44 11.85 -9.11
N THR A 90 4.86 12.86 -9.76
CA THR A 90 5.57 13.90 -10.51
C THR A 90 5.19 15.24 -9.88
N ALA A 91 6.20 16.05 -9.55
CA ALA A 91 6.01 17.38 -8.97
C ALA A 91 5.27 18.32 -9.94
N GLU A 92 4.69 19.39 -9.42
CA GLU A 92 4.30 20.53 -10.26
C GLU A 92 5.52 21.08 -11.00
N THR A 93 5.31 21.59 -12.21
CA THR A 93 6.40 22.24 -12.95
C THR A 93 6.71 23.63 -12.39
N ILE A 94 5.68 24.37 -11.99
CA ILE A 94 5.76 25.68 -11.36
C ILE A 94 4.83 25.67 -10.15
N ASP A 95 5.25 26.30 -9.06
CA ASP A 95 4.45 26.41 -7.83
C ASP A 95 3.07 27.01 -8.12
N GLY A 96 2.04 26.30 -7.73
CA GLY A 96 0.63 26.67 -7.93
C GLY A 96 0.07 26.44 -9.34
N LYS A 97 0.80 25.77 -10.23
CA LYS A 97 0.30 25.45 -11.57
C LYS A 97 -0.71 24.28 -11.58
N ASN A 98 -0.71 23.48 -10.53
CA ASN A 98 -1.59 22.31 -10.38
C ASN A 98 -1.45 21.30 -11.54
N ASP A 99 -0.24 21.08 -12.03
CA ASP A 99 0.05 20.12 -13.10
C ASP A 99 0.82 18.88 -12.62
N GLY A 100 0.85 18.68 -11.31
CA GLY A 100 1.39 17.48 -10.67
C GLY A 100 0.64 16.22 -11.09
N GLN A 101 1.27 15.05 -10.93
CA GLN A 101 0.71 13.77 -11.34
C GLN A 101 1.07 12.65 -10.36
N ILE A 102 0.26 11.59 -10.36
CA ILE A 102 0.57 10.29 -9.72
C ILE A 102 0.29 9.20 -10.75
N ALA A 103 1.32 8.45 -11.11
CA ALA A 103 1.23 7.34 -12.05
C ALA A 103 1.23 5.97 -11.36
N ASN A 104 1.04 4.90 -12.16
CA ASN A 104 0.94 3.51 -11.74
C ASN A 104 -0.28 3.21 -10.86
N LEU A 105 -1.37 3.90 -11.13
CA LEU A 105 -2.67 3.62 -10.53
C LEU A 105 -3.41 2.52 -11.29
N ALA A 106 -4.49 2.03 -10.69
CA ALA A 106 -5.43 1.11 -11.31
C ALA A 106 -6.87 1.53 -11.00
N THR A 107 -7.82 1.13 -11.84
CA THR A 107 -9.25 1.41 -11.63
C THR A 107 -9.82 0.69 -10.39
N THR A 108 -9.07 -0.26 -9.84
CA THR A 108 -9.36 -0.91 -8.55
C THR A 108 -8.95 -0.07 -7.35
N MET A 109 -8.26 1.06 -7.57
CA MET A 109 -7.80 1.96 -6.52
C MET A 109 -8.71 3.17 -6.37
N GLU A 110 -8.57 3.84 -5.25
CA GLU A 110 -9.17 5.14 -4.93
C GLU A 110 -8.13 5.99 -4.20
N TYR A 111 -8.29 7.31 -4.29
CA TYR A 111 -7.40 8.26 -3.65
C TYR A 111 -8.16 9.25 -2.77
N SER A 112 -7.44 9.87 -1.85
CA SER A 112 -7.94 10.86 -0.91
C SER A 112 -6.84 11.87 -0.56
N VAL A 113 -7.22 13.07 -0.18
CA VAL A 113 -6.33 14.10 0.40
C VAL A 113 -6.47 14.19 1.92
N ASP A 114 -7.56 13.64 2.49
CA ASP A 114 -7.94 13.75 3.90
C ASP A 114 -8.12 12.40 4.60
N GLN A 115 -8.00 11.29 3.88
CA GLN A 115 -8.23 9.91 4.31
C GLN A 115 -9.67 9.62 4.77
N THR A 116 -10.60 10.56 4.58
CA THR A 116 -12.01 10.41 4.94
C THR A 116 -12.89 10.32 3.71
N SER A 117 -12.64 11.15 2.71
CA SER A 117 -13.36 11.21 1.46
C SER A 117 -12.53 10.56 0.35
N TRP A 118 -13.05 9.50 -0.26
CA TRP A 118 -12.33 8.70 -1.26
C TRP A 118 -12.93 8.84 -2.64
N THR A 119 -12.09 9.08 -3.63
CA THR A 119 -12.45 9.21 -5.04
C THR A 119 -11.85 8.06 -5.85
N ALA A 120 -12.68 7.38 -6.64
CA ALA A 120 -12.21 6.27 -7.46
C ALA A 120 -11.23 6.73 -8.55
N CYS A 121 -10.15 6.00 -8.73
CA CYS A 121 -9.26 6.19 -9.86
C CYS A 121 -9.95 5.72 -11.14
N THR A 122 -9.93 6.57 -12.19
CA THR A 122 -10.57 6.28 -13.47
C THR A 122 -9.57 5.79 -14.54
N GLY A 123 -8.27 5.85 -14.23
CA GLY A 123 -7.19 5.44 -15.14
C GLY A 123 -5.93 5.06 -14.38
N THR A 124 -4.82 5.01 -15.11
CA THR A 124 -3.50 4.64 -14.58
C THR A 124 -2.69 5.83 -14.09
N THR A 125 -3.19 7.05 -14.30
CA THR A 125 -2.53 8.29 -13.90
C THR A 125 -3.57 9.31 -13.45
N LEU A 126 -3.36 9.92 -12.29
CA LEU A 126 -4.01 11.16 -11.88
C LEU A 126 -3.19 12.32 -12.39
N THR A 127 -3.85 13.35 -12.91
CA THR A 127 -3.24 14.56 -13.46
C THR A 127 -3.89 15.79 -12.85
N GLN A 128 -3.31 16.96 -13.09
CA GLN A 128 -3.83 18.24 -12.59
C GLN A 128 -3.90 18.28 -11.05
N LEU A 129 -2.88 17.74 -10.41
CA LEU A 129 -2.78 17.72 -8.96
C LEU A 129 -1.98 18.93 -8.47
N SER A 130 -2.44 19.56 -7.40
CA SER A 130 -1.65 20.51 -6.63
C SER A 130 -0.57 19.78 -5.83
N ASP A 131 0.43 20.51 -5.38
CA ASP A 131 1.37 19.99 -4.38
C ASP A 131 0.64 19.59 -3.09
N GLY A 132 1.13 18.55 -2.46
CA GLY A 132 0.52 18.07 -1.21
C GLY A 132 0.58 16.57 -1.03
N ASP A 133 -0.11 16.16 0.01
CA ASP A 133 -0.22 14.76 0.42
C ASP A 133 -1.45 14.10 -0.20
N TYR A 134 -1.23 12.99 -0.87
CA TYR A 134 -2.27 12.11 -1.41
C TYR A 134 -2.15 10.73 -0.78
N TYR A 135 -3.28 10.11 -0.55
CA TYR A 135 -3.37 8.77 0.00
C TYR A 135 -4.06 7.88 -1.02
N VAL A 136 -3.47 6.75 -1.35
CA VAL A 136 -4.01 5.82 -2.36
C VAL A 136 -4.18 4.46 -1.72
N ARG A 137 -5.33 3.81 -1.95
CA ARG A 137 -5.61 2.46 -1.47
C ARG A 137 -6.38 1.65 -2.51
N TYR A 138 -6.39 0.34 -2.38
CA TYR A 138 -7.33 -0.51 -3.09
C TYR A 138 -8.72 -0.34 -2.48
N LYS A 139 -9.73 -0.24 -3.34
CA LYS A 139 -11.13 -0.14 -2.96
C LYS A 139 -11.60 -1.39 -2.24
N GLU A 140 -12.57 -1.21 -1.36
CA GLU A 140 -13.33 -2.34 -0.85
C GLU A 140 -14.13 -3.01 -1.98
N THR A 141 -14.21 -4.33 -1.94
CA THR A 141 -14.99 -5.14 -2.87
C THR A 141 -15.91 -6.09 -2.10
N ASN A 142 -16.63 -6.94 -2.83
CA ASN A 142 -17.41 -7.98 -2.18
C ASN A 142 -16.52 -8.93 -1.36
N ASN A 143 -15.30 -9.24 -1.84
CA ASN A 143 -14.42 -10.25 -1.28
C ASN A 143 -13.25 -9.71 -0.45
N TYR A 144 -12.98 -8.40 -0.52
CA TYR A 144 -11.86 -7.76 0.16
C TYR A 144 -12.29 -6.51 0.91
N TYR A 145 -11.73 -6.29 2.08
CA TYR A 145 -11.75 -5.00 2.73
C TYR A 145 -10.92 -3.99 1.94
N ALA A 146 -11.21 -2.69 2.09
CA ALA A 146 -10.29 -1.66 1.59
C ALA A 146 -8.89 -1.87 2.19
N SER A 147 -7.84 -1.68 1.38
CA SER A 147 -6.48 -1.82 1.88
C SER A 147 -6.09 -0.65 2.81
N PRO A 148 -5.02 -0.79 3.60
CA PRO A 148 -4.31 0.37 4.11
C PRO A 148 -3.90 1.28 2.96
N SER A 149 -3.80 2.59 3.21
CA SER A 149 -3.40 3.55 2.20
C SER A 149 -1.88 3.74 2.14
N THR A 150 -1.38 4.03 0.95
CA THR A 150 -0.02 4.49 0.72
C THR A 150 -0.05 6.00 0.55
N LYS A 151 0.76 6.73 1.34
CA LYS A 151 0.97 8.16 1.19
C LYS A 151 1.87 8.43 0.00
N VAL A 152 1.47 9.34 -0.86
CA VAL A 152 2.21 9.82 -2.03
C VAL A 152 2.27 11.35 -1.95
N VAL A 153 3.46 11.92 -2.06
CA VAL A 153 3.66 13.37 -1.98
C VAL A 153 3.90 13.92 -3.38
N VAL A 154 3.03 14.80 -3.84
CA VAL A 154 3.28 15.64 -5.01
C VAL A 154 4.05 16.85 -4.53
N ALA A 155 5.30 16.99 -4.97
CA ALA A 155 6.15 18.08 -4.52
C ALA A 155 5.78 19.40 -5.24
N LYS A 156 6.10 20.53 -4.58
CA LYS A 156 6.00 21.85 -5.18
C LYS A 156 6.86 21.96 -6.43
N GLY A 157 6.38 22.73 -7.38
CA GLY A 157 7.15 23.18 -8.52
C GLY A 157 8.18 24.27 -8.16
N VAL A 158 8.94 24.71 -9.14
CA VAL A 158 9.84 25.86 -8.98
C VAL A 158 9.02 27.15 -8.81
N ALA A 159 9.57 28.10 -8.06
CA ALA A 159 8.92 29.40 -7.94
C ALA A 159 8.78 30.05 -9.33
N PRO A 160 7.65 30.73 -9.64
CA PRO A 160 7.51 31.44 -10.89
C PRO A 160 8.63 32.49 -11.02
N SER A 161 9.33 32.47 -12.16
CA SER A 161 10.39 33.45 -12.42
C SER A 161 9.79 34.84 -12.56
N THR A 162 9.98 35.68 -11.55
CA THR A 162 9.68 37.12 -11.68
C THR A 162 10.79 37.80 -12.47
N THR A 163 10.87 37.54 -13.77
CA THR A 163 11.65 38.40 -14.64
C THR A 163 10.79 39.64 -14.84
N GLY A 164 10.92 40.57 -13.89
CA GLY A 164 10.46 41.93 -14.12
C GLY A 164 11.25 42.50 -15.26
N GLU A 165 10.62 42.61 -16.42
CA GLU A 165 11.09 43.42 -17.51
C GLU A 165 11.08 44.88 -17.03
N GLN A 166 12.23 45.32 -16.50
CA GLN A 166 12.44 46.73 -16.23
C GLN A 166 12.65 47.41 -17.59
N THR A 167 11.55 47.84 -18.15
CA THR A 167 11.57 48.77 -19.31
C THR A 167 12.17 50.09 -18.83
N THR A 168 13.46 50.24 -18.95
CA THR A 168 14.14 51.54 -18.87
C THR A 168 13.69 52.31 -20.13
N THR A 169 12.67 53.13 -19.97
CA THR A 169 12.39 54.19 -20.94
C THR A 169 13.51 55.19 -20.85
N GLU A 170 14.48 55.09 -21.74
CA GLU A 170 15.41 56.19 -21.98
C GLU A 170 14.63 57.38 -22.52
N GLY A 171 14.40 58.33 -21.65
CA GLY A 171 13.97 59.65 -22.01
C GLY A 171 15.13 60.42 -22.62
N THR A 172 15.15 60.52 -23.94
CA THR A 172 16.03 61.44 -24.67
C THR A 172 15.65 62.87 -24.29
N THR A 173 16.50 63.55 -23.55
CA THR A 173 16.43 65.02 -23.46
C THR A 173 17.75 65.60 -23.97
N THR A 174 17.69 66.09 -25.17
CA THR A 174 18.71 66.91 -25.79
C THR A 174 18.72 68.26 -25.12
N THR A 175 19.85 68.73 -24.55
CA THR A 175 20.13 70.17 -24.45
C THR A 175 21.63 70.35 -24.42
N GLU A 176 22.02 71.18 -25.37
CA GLU A 176 23.36 71.66 -25.64
C GLU A 176 23.94 72.50 -24.50
N ASN A 177 25.22 72.44 -24.36
CA ASN A 177 26.16 73.53 -24.49
C ASN A 177 27.10 73.83 -23.30
N GLN A 178 28.33 73.71 -23.60
CA GLN A 178 29.51 74.54 -23.33
C GLN A 178 30.25 74.47 -21.97
N THR A 179 31.44 74.00 -22.15
CA THR A 179 32.76 74.68 -22.01
C THR A 179 33.45 74.67 -20.65
N THR A 180 34.68 74.20 -20.79
CA THR A 180 35.94 74.51 -20.07
C THR A 180 36.26 73.84 -18.77
N GLY A 181 37.38 73.11 -18.81
CA GLY A 181 38.49 73.35 -17.90
C GLY A 181 38.95 72.13 -17.10
N GLU A 182 40.11 71.69 -17.55
CA GLU A 182 41.24 71.17 -16.76
C GLU A 182 41.07 69.85 -15.94
N GLN A 183 41.75 68.88 -16.48
CA GLN A 183 42.95 68.15 -15.95
C GLN A 183 42.98 67.81 -14.48
N ALA A 184 43.03 66.51 -14.25
CA ALA A 184 44.09 65.83 -13.52
C ALA A 184 43.88 64.30 -13.57
N THR A 185 44.68 63.70 -14.32
CA THR A 185 45.45 62.47 -14.14
C THR A 185 45.39 61.81 -12.78
N THR A 186 45.09 60.51 -12.74
CA THR A 186 46.01 59.47 -12.24
C THR A 186 45.27 58.09 -12.32
N GLN A 187 45.80 57.29 -13.23
CA GLN A 187 46.33 55.94 -13.14
C GLN A 187 45.55 54.93 -12.31
N GLN A 188 44.96 53.99 -13.01
CA GLN A 188 45.43 52.60 -13.22
C GLN A 188 46.02 51.91 -12.00
N THR A 189 45.42 50.85 -11.64
CA THR A 189 46.18 49.60 -11.52
C THR A 189 45.27 48.39 -11.75
N PHE A 190 45.62 47.78 -12.80
CA PHE A 190 45.42 46.43 -13.22
C PHE A 190 46.30 45.54 -12.35
N VAL A 191 45.77 44.47 -11.78
CA VAL A 191 46.61 43.38 -11.31
C VAL A 191 46.05 42.09 -11.83
N GLU A 192 46.84 41.55 -12.71
CA GLU A 192 46.78 40.18 -13.23
C GLU A 192 46.93 39.14 -12.15
N GLN A 193 46.34 38.02 -12.49
CA GLN A 193 46.62 36.70 -11.97
C GLN A 193 48.04 36.29 -12.38
N PRO A 194 48.72 35.44 -11.64
CA PRO A 194 49.52 34.42 -12.28
C PRO A 194 49.20 33.01 -11.81
N ASP A 195 49.25 32.20 -12.84
CA ASP A 195 49.40 30.75 -12.82
C ASP A 195 50.60 30.28 -12.00
N GLY A 196 50.52 29.04 -11.61
CA GLY A 196 51.76 28.30 -11.49
C GLY A 196 51.79 27.18 -10.48
N ALA A 197 51.58 26.02 -11.03
CA ALA A 197 52.43 24.83 -10.93
C ALA A 197 52.41 23.95 -9.67
N THR A 198 51.90 22.75 -9.93
CA THR A 198 52.56 21.43 -9.74
C THR A 198 53.22 21.09 -8.41
N THR A 199 52.77 19.99 -7.83
CA THR A 199 53.41 18.67 -7.73
C THR A 199 52.60 17.81 -6.74
N GLN A 200 52.02 16.75 -7.17
CA GLN A 200 52.46 15.36 -7.23
C GLN A 200 52.53 14.64 -5.87
N ALA A 201 51.82 13.53 -5.86
CA ALA A 201 52.16 12.24 -5.27
C ALA A 201 51.76 11.96 -3.82
N GLY A 202 51.07 10.85 -3.69
CA GLY A 202 51.15 10.03 -2.51
C GLY A 202 49.90 9.27 -2.12
N ALA A 203 49.51 8.26 -2.88
CA ALA A 203 48.90 7.10 -2.24
C ALA A 203 50.04 6.28 -1.61
N PRO A 204 49.83 5.63 -0.50
CA PRO A 204 49.61 4.21 -0.62
C PRO A 204 48.69 3.53 0.42
N LYS A 205 48.12 2.45 -0.05
CA LYS A 205 48.01 1.09 0.51
C LYS A 205 47.47 0.88 1.92
N THR A 206 46.39 0.13 1.89
CA THR A 206 46.12 -1.13 2.62
C THR A 206 46.81 -1.37 3.96
N THR A 207 46.02 -1.70 4.94
CA THR A 207 46.17 -2.99 5.65
C THR A 207 44.91 -3.34 6.42
N GLU A 208 44.46 -4.55 6.18
CA GLU A 208 43.58 -5.32 7.05
C GLU A 208 44.16 -5.40 8.45
N THR A 209 43.34 -5.46 9.46
CA THR A 209 43.48 -6.51 10.48
C THR A 209 42.21 -6.64 11.31
N SER A 210 41.73 -7.83 11.38
CA SER A 210 40.74 -8.42 12.26
C SER A 210 41.01 -8.18 13.73
N LYS A 211 39.94 -8.08 14.54
CA LYS A 211 39.69 -8.86 15.76
C LYS A 211 38.41 -8.33 16.42
N LYS A 212 37.34 -9.11 16.39
CA LYS A 212 36.80 -9.98 17.42
C LYS A 212 36.90 -9.46 18.85
N THR A 213 35.77 -9.13 19.45
CA THR A 213 35.32 -9.63 20.74
C THR A 213 33.86 -9.23 20.99
N ASP A 214 33.12 -10.25 21.21
CA ASP A 214 31.95 -10.49 22.02
C ASP A 214 31.55 -9.41 23.03
N LYS A 215 30.23 -9.07 23.10
CA LYS A 215 29.41 -9.43 24.24
C LYS A 215 27.92 -9.16 24.00
N ALA A 216 27.20 -10.19 24.19
CA ALA A 216 25.80 -10.37 24.38
C ALA A 216 25.18 -9.49 25.47
N VAL A 217 23.87 -9.29 25.38
CA VAL A 217 22.81 -9.49 26.37
C VAL A 217 21.52 -8.98 25.74
N SER A 218 20.60 -9.87 25.33
CA SER A 218 19.47 -10.36 26.10
C SER A 218 18.40 -9.29 26.29
N THR A 219 17.20 -9.45 25.86
CA THR A 219 16.03 -10.20 26.30
C THR A 219 14.90 -9.82 25.35
N GLY A 220 13.96 -10.58 25.02
CA GLY A 220 13.28 -11.69 25.57
C GLY A 220 12.03 -12.01 24.78
N ASP A 221 11.58 -13.15 25.05
CA ASP A 221 10.25 -13.71 24.88
C ASP A 221 9.87 -14.29 23.52
N ALA A 222 10.38 -15.51 23.36
CA ALA A 222 9.74 -16.54 22.57
C ALA A 222 8.88 -17.41 23.49
N TYR A 223 7.57 -17.50 23.22
CA TYR A 223 6.71 -18.50 23.87
C TYR A 223 6.89 -19.84 23.19
N PRO A 224 7.20 -20.92 23.92
CA PRO A 224 7.24 -22.24 23.35
C PRO A 224 5.82 -22.83 23.30
N ILE A 225 5.43 -23.29 22.12
CA ILE A 225 4.27 -24.15 21.94
C ILE A 225 4.63 -25.52 22.49
N ALA A 226 4.05 -25.89 23.62
CA ALA A 226 4.14 -27.22 24.16
C ALA A 226 3.22 -28.16 23.38
N ILE A 227 3.78 -29.05 22.61
CA ILE A 227 3.08 -30.22 22.06
C ILE A 227 2.97 -31.24 23.14
N MET A 228 1.78 -31.45 23.69
CA MET A 228 1.47 -32.51 24.61
C MET A 228 0.96 -33.73 23.83
N ILE A 229 1.82 -34.67 23.58
CA ILE A 229 1.44 -36.02 23.11
C ILE A 229 1.11 -36.83 24.33
N THR A 230 -0.16 -37.08 24.57
CA THR A 230 -0.58 -38.06 25.57
C THR A 230 -0.83 -39.39 24.87
N LEU A 231 0.10 -40.30 25.07
CA LEU A 231 -0.06 -41.72 24.77
C LEU A 231 -0.85 -42.32 25.93
N MET A 232 -2.00 -42.91 25.70
CA MET A 232 -2.63 -43.83 26.62
C MET A 232 -2.85 -45.19 25.96
N LEU A 233 -2.32 -46.14 26.64
CA LEU A 233 -2.52 -47.58 26.49
C LEU A 233 -4.00 -47.98 26.44
#